data_947b34aa4de62c052049dadb740fc138
#
_entry.id   947b34aa4de62c052049dadb740fc138
#
_cell.length_a   1.000
_cell.length_b   1.000
_cell.length_c   1.000
_cell.angle_alpha   90.00
_cell.angle_beta   90.00
_cell.angle_gamma   90.00
#
_symmetry.space_group_name_H-M   'P 1'
#
loop_
_entity.id
_entity.type
_entity.pdbx_description
1 polymer ?
#
loop_
_entity_poly.entity_id
_entity_poly.type
_entity_poly.pdbx_seq_one_letter_code
_entity_poly.pdbx_strand_id
1 'polypeptide(L)'
;DFKDKKGNVLPQDAFTGGFVRYVMTDELNKDGRGACGHRKAVDYDSLLVADPIDTSLKAMALPARTVQPVWVQCWIPQSAVPGTYKGELLINDGSRLLQRLNLEITVSSRELPAPSEWAYHLDLWQSPYAVARYYQVPLWSQEHLDAMRPLMKMLADAGQKIITATLMHKPWNGQTEDYFDTMVTWMKRADGTWSFDYTIFDRWVEFMMSVGIDKQINCYSMVP
;
A
#
# COMPACT_ATOMS: atom_id res chain seq x y z
N ASP A 1 -0.88 24.70 15.92
CA ASP A 1 -0.89 25.22 14.53
C ASP A 1 0.53 25.48 14.08
N PHE A 2 0.81 25.17 12.82
CA PHE A 2 2.07 25.53 12.18
C PHE A 2 1.88 26.83 11.39
N LYS A 3 2.65 27.87 11.72
CA LYS A 3 2.51 29.20 11.13
C LYS A 3 3.83 29.76 10.62
N ASP A 4 3.78 30.46 9.51
CA ASP A 4 4.91 31.25 9.03
C ASP A 4 4.95 32.65 9.66
N LYS A 5 5.99 33.42 9.36
CA LYS A 5 6.15 34.80 9.87
C LYS A 5 5.11 35.80 9.34
N LYS A 6 4.40 35.44 8.25
CA LYS A 6 3.36 36.28 7.63
C LYS A 6 1.96 35.90 8.12
N GLY A 7 1.83 34.87 8.97
CA GLY A 7 0.55 34.40 9.49
C GLY A 7 -0.14 33.33 8.62
N ASN A 8 0.51 32.84 7.55
CA ASN A 8 -0.01 31.68 6.82
C ASN A 8 0.05 30.44 7.69
N VAL A 9 -0.91 29.55 7.55
CA VAL A 9 -1.09 28.37 8.41
C VAL A 9 -1.08 27.10 7.56
N LEU A 10 -0.34 26.07 7.98
CA LEU A 10 -0.60 24.70 7.53
C LEU A 10 -1.77 24.16 8.35
N PRO A 11 -2.84 23.71 7.71
CA PRO A 11 -4.05 23.27 8.41
C PRO A 11 -3.80 22.00 9.21
N GLN A 12 -4.56 21.81 10.27
CA GLN A 12 -4.37 20.68 11.20
C GLN A 12 -4.62 19.33 10.53
N ASP A 13 -5.54 19.25 9.57
CA ASP A 13 -5.85 18.06 8.79
C ASP A 13 -4.74 17.66 7.80
N ALA A 14 -3.78 18.56 7.54
CA ALA A 14 -2.56 18.22 6.81
C ALA A 14 -1.62 17.28 7.61
N PHE A 15 -1.85 17.14 8.91
CA PHE A 15 -1.00 16.33 9.78
C PHE A 15 -1.66 15.03 10.17
N THR A 16 -0.90 13.95 10.07
CA THR A 16 -1.31 12.62 10.51
C THR A 16 -0.26 12.05 11.46
N GLY A 17 -0.70 11.50 12.58
CA GLY A 17 0.14 10.77 13.53
C GLY A 17 -0.27 9.31 13.59
N GLY A 18 0.70 8.41 13.74
CA GLY A 18 0.44 6.99 13.91
C GLY A 18 1.46 6.33 14.83
N PHE A 19 1.04 5.30 15.54
CA PHE A 19 1.93 4.46 16.32
C PHE A 19 2.53 3.38 15.42
N VAL A 20 3.86 3.27 15.41
CA VAL A 20 4.53 2.17 14.69
C VAL A 20 4.30 0.90 15.49
N ARG A 21 3.67 -0.10 14.86
CA ARG A 21 3.38 -1.39 15.48
C ARG A 21 4.50 -2.38 15.17
N TYR A 22 4.61 -3.38 16.03
CA TYR A 22 5.57 -4.45 15.87
C TYR A 22 4.86 -5.69 15.35
N VAL A 23 5.43 -6.32 14.36
CA VAL A 23 4.96 -7.59 13.79
C VAL A 23 6.07 -8.64 13.88
N MET A 24 5.64 -9.89 14.03
CA MET A 24 6.56 -11.01 13.95
C MET A 24 6.96 -11.24 12.51
N THR A 25 8.25 -11.23 12.22
CA THR A 25 8.78 -11.64 10.93
C THR A 25 9.44 -13.00 11.02
N ASP A 26 9.54 -13.67 9.89
CA ASP A 26 10.41 -14.79 9.67
C ASP A 26 11.75 -14.26 9.12
N GLU A 27 12.71 -14.15 9.97
CA GLU A 27 14.07 -13.84 9.55
C GLU A 27 14.73 -15.07 8.90
N LEU A 28 15.65 -14.81 8.00
CA LEU A 28 16.55 -15.85 7.55
C LEU A 28 17.49 -16.21 8.70
N ASN A 29 17.67 -17.52 8.90
CA ASN A 29 18.66 -18.07 9.77
C ASN A 29 20.02 -17.34 9.62
N LYS A 30 20.81 -17.25 10.67
CA LYS A 30 22.04 -16.44 10.78
C LYS A 30 23.09 -16.66 9.69
N ASP A 31 23.01 -17.77 8.95
CA ASP A 31 23.88 -18.04 7.81
C ASP A 31 23.41 -17.42 6.49
N GLY A 32 22.28 -16.71 6.50
CA GLY A 32 21.71 -16.03 5.32
C GLY A 32 21.23 -16.96 4.22
N ARG A 33 21.12 -18.25 4.47
CA ARG A 33 20.64 -19.25 3.52
C ARG A 33 19.13 -19.28 3.51
N GLY A 34 18.55 -18.55 2.66
CA GLY A 34 17.13 -18.58 2.41
C GLY A 34 16.85 -18.09 1.01
N ALA A 35 15.92 -18.75 0.35
CA ALA A 35 15.42 -18.35 -0.96
C ALA A 35 13.91 -18.21 -0.89
N CYS A 36 13.34 -17.49 -1.83
CA CYS A 36 11.91 -17.55 -2.09
C CYS A 36 11.51 -19.01 -2.34
N GLY A 37 10.45 -19.49 -1.72
CA GLY A 37 9.95 -20.84 -1.89
C GLY A 37 9.77 -21.60 -0.58
N HIS A 38 9.71 -22.91 -0.66
CA HIS A 38 9.46 -23.76 0.50
C HIS A 38 10.64 -23.73 1.46
N ARG A 39 10.40 -23.16 2.64
CA ARG A 39 11.33 -23.19 3.76
C ARG A 39 10.82 -24.17 4.82
N LYS A 40 11.74 -24.79 5.54
CA LYS A 40 11.40 -25.61 6.70
C LYS A 40 11.25 -24.70 7.92
N ALA A 41 10.37 -25.02 8.85
CA ALA A 41 10.15 -24.22 10.06
C ALA A 41 11.46 -24.00 10.87
N VAL A 42 12.39 -24.95 10.82
CA VAL A 42 13.72 -24.86 11.46
C VAL A 42 14.63 -23.79 10.83
N ASP A 43 14.30 -23.32 9.61
CA ASP A 43 15.10 -22.33 8.89
C ASP A 43 14.69 -20.89 9.24
N TYR A 44 13.71 -20.71 10.14
CA TYR A 44 13.20 -19.39 10.53
C TYR A 44 13.72 -18.96 11.90
N ASP A 45 14.17 -17.72 11.97
CA ASP A 45 14.31 -16.97 13.21
C ASP A 45 13.17 -15.96 13.30
N SER A 46 12.37 -16.04 14.36
CA SER A 46 11.27 -15.10 14.59
C SER A 46 11.79 -13.87 15.31
N LEU A 47 11.55 -12.69 14.75
CA LEU A 47 11.91 -11.42 15.34
C LEU A 47 10.75 -10.44 15.27
N LEU A 48 10.54 -9.66 16.33
CA LEU A 48 9.61 -8.54 16.32
C LEU A 48 10.28 -7.33 15.67
N VAL A 49 9.73 -6.88 14.55
CA VAL A 49 10.20 -5.68 13.84
C VAL A 49 9.12 -4.61 13.82
N ALA A 50 9.55 -3.36 13.88
CA ALA A 50 8.67 -2.21 13.70
C ALA A 50 8.33 -2.09 12.22
N ASP A 51 7.03 -2.14 11.85
CA ASP A 51 6.62 -2.11 10.46
C ASP A 51 5.30 -1.32 10.26
N PRO A 52 4.09 -1.80 10.62
CA PRO A 52 2.88 -1.07 10.29
C PRO A 52 2.76 0.25 11.06
N ILE A 53 2.30 1.29 10.39
CA ILE A 53 1.95 2.58 11.01
C ILE A 53 0.44 2.59 11.25
N ASP A 54 0.05 2.49 12.51
CA ASP A 54 -1.37 2.49 12.91
C ASP A 54 -1.83 3.92 13.18
N THR A 55 -2.52 4.50 12.23
CA THR A 55 -3.09 5.86 12.32
C THR A 55 -4.49 5.89 12.95
N SER A 56 -5.08 4.74 13.21
CA SER A 56 -6.42 4.62 13.82
C SER A 56 -6.40 4.86 15.33
N LEU A 57 -5.31 4.53 15.99
CA LEU A 57 -5.14 4.71 17.43
C LEU A 57 -4.81 6.16 17.78
N LYS A 58 -5.56 6.72 18.73
CA LYS A 58 -5.31 8.07 19.27
C LYS A 58 -4.47 8.04 20.54
N ALA A 59 -4.42 6.92 21.23
CA ALA A 59 -3.60 6.70 22.41
C ALA A 59 -3.23 5.22 22.51
N MET A 60 -2.10 4.93 23.17
CA MET A 60 -1.65 3.57 23.41
C MET A 60 -1.00 3.47 24.80
N ALA A 61 -1.35 2.42 25.53
CA ALA A 61 -0.67 2.09 26.78
C ALA A 61 0.73 1.53 26.51
N LEU A 62 1.74 2.10 27.17
CA LEU A 62 3.12 1.67 27.03
C LEU A 62 3.58 0.93 28.27
N PRO A 63 4.08 -0.30 28.14
CA PRO A 63 4.74 -0.98 29.24
C PRO A 63 5.98 -0.22 29.73
N ALA A 64 6.28 -0.33 31.00
CA ALA A 64 7.50 0.26 31.55
C ALA A 64 8.76 -0.28 30.84
N ARG A 65 9.76 0.59 30.65
CA ARG A 65 11.04 0.26 30.00
C ARG A 65 10.91 -0.15 28.52
N THR A 66 9.87 0.34 27.83
CA THR A 66 9.73 0.15 26.38
C THR A 66 9.91 1.47 25.64
N VAL A 67 10.27 1.38 24.37
CA VAL A 67 10.32 2.51 23.43
C VAL A 67 9.21 2.33 22.42
N GLN A 68 8.46 3.39 22.18
CA GLN A 68 7.41 3.40 21.19
C GLN A 68 7.71 4.43 20.10
N PRO A 69 8.03 3.99 18.87
CA PRO A 69 8.16 4.90 17.74
C PRO A 69 6.80 5.46 17.36
N VAL A 70 6.79 6.75 17.04
CA VAL A 70 5.60 7.45 16.53
C VAL A 70 5.98 8.06 15.18
N TRP A 71 5.17 7.78 14.18
CA TRP A 71 5.27 8.39 12.86
C TRP A 71 4.44 9.66 12.82
N VAL A 72 5.04 10.76 12.36
CA VAL A 72 4.33 12.02 12.12
C VAL A 72 4.54 12.41 10.68
N GLN A 73 3.46 12.64 9.98
CA GLN A 73 3.44 13.01 8.57
C GLN A 73 2.73 14.35 8.39
N CYS A 74 3.26 15.20 7.52
CA CYS A 74 2.58 16.39 7.04
C CYS A 74 2.42 16.28 5.53
N TRP A 75 1.17 16.25 5.07
CA TRP A 75 0.84 16.33 3.65
C TRP A 75 0.68 17.81 3.28
N ILE A 76 1.67 18.36 2.60
CA ILE A 76 1.66 19.78 2.22
C ILE A 76 0.56 20.03 1.18
N PRO A 77 -0.46 20.85 1.48
CA PRO A 77 -1.48 21.18 0.51
C PRO A 77 -0.91 21.94 -0.68
N GLN A 78 -1.47 21.72 -1.87
CA GLN A 78 -1.05 22.44 -3.08
C GLN A 78 -1.25 23.96 -2.93
N SER A 79 -2.21 24.39 -2.10
CA SER A 79 -2.47 25.79 -1.77
C SER A 79 -1.52 26.39 -0.72
N ALA A 80 -0.58 25.60 -0.19
CA ALA A 80 0.34 26.10 0.84
C ALA A 80 1.28 27.15 0.27
N VAL A 81 1.36 28.30 0.94
CA VAL A 81 2.27 29.38 0.54
C VAL A 81 3.70 28.98 0.85
N PRO A 82 4.66 29.13 -0.08
CA PRO A 82 6.07 28.86 0.19
C PRO A 82 6.59 29.69 1.37
N GLY A 83 7.31 29.02 2.30
CA GLY A 83 7.80 29.67 3.52
C GLY A 83 8.23 28.66 4.57
N THR A 84 8.68 29.19 5.70
CA THR A 84 9.08 28.39 6.86
C THR A 84 8.01 28.49 7.94
N TYR A 85 7.37 27.37 8.21
CA TYR A 85 6.30 27.22 9.20
C TYR A 85 6.88 26.63 10.49
N LYS A 86 6.53 27.23 11.63
CA LYS A 86 6.93 26.76 12.95
C LYS A 86 5.72 26.32 13.75
N GLY A 87 5.87 25.26 14.48
CA GLY A 87 4.80 24.71 15.31
C GLY A 87 5.34 23.73 16.34
N GLU A 88 4.44 23.16 17.11
CA GLU A 88 4.78 22.26 18.21
C GLU A 88 4.06 20.93 18.04
N LEU A 89 4.77 19.84 18.31
CA LEU A 89 4.21 18.53 18.56
C LEU A 89 4.13 18.31 20.07
N LEU A 90 2.97 17.97 20.57
CA LEU A 90 2.72 17.74 21.98
C LEU A 90 2.61 16.24 22.26
N ILE A 91 3.37 15.76 23.24
CA ILE A 91 3.30 14.38 23.73
C ILE A 91 2.62 14.42 25.08
N ASN A 92 1.48 13.74 25.17
CA ASN A 92 0.64 13.75 26.36
C ASN A 92 0.49 12.32 26.95
N ASP A 93 0.32 12.26 28.26
CA ASP A 93 -0.18 11.10 28.98
C ASP A 93 -1.57 11.46 29.53
N GLY A 94 -2.61 11.02 28.85
CA GLY A 94 -3.96 11.51 29.08
C GLY A 94 -4.02 13.03 28.90
N SER A 95 -4.39 13.76 29.96
CA SER A 95 -4.43 15.23 29.98
C SER A 95 -3.09 15.90 30.36
N ARG A 96 -2.11 15.10 30.82
CA ARG A 96 -0.83 15.61 31.28
C ARG A 96 0.12 15.77 30.11
N LEU A 97 0.61 16.99 29.90
CA LEU A 97 1.68 17.26 28.94
C LEU A 97 3.01 16.69 29.47
N LEU A 98 3.61 15.76 28.70
CA LEU A 98 4.94 15.20 29.00
C LEU A 98 6.04 15.98 28.32
N GLN A 99 5.85 16.32 27.03
CA GLN A 99 6.90 16.92 26.22
C GLN A 99 6.33 17.83 25.14
N ARG A 100 7.05 18.92 24.84
CA ARG A 100 6.88 19.77 23.65
C ARG A 100 8.07 19.60 22.74
N LEU A 101 7.83 19.33 21.46
CA LEU A 101 8.85 19.33 20.43
C LEU A 101 8.58 20.48 19.47
N ASN A 102 9.50 21.42 19.36
CA ASN A 102 9.41 22.47 18.37
C ASN A 102 9.80 21.92 17.01
N LEU A 103 8.95 22.10 16.03
CA LEU A 103 9.17 21.63 14.66
C LEU A 103 9.17 22.82 13.70
N GLU A 104 9.98 22.70 12.67
CA GLU A 104 10.06 23.65 11.57
C GLU A 104 9.89 22.91 10.24
N ILE A 105 8.99 23.41 9.39
CA ILE A 105 8.70 22.85 8.07
C ILE A 105 8.95 23.95 7.04
N THR A 106 9.87 23.70 6.11
CA THR A 106 10.11 24.61 5.00
C THR A 106 9.38 24.13 3.76
N VAL A 107 8.37 24.88 3.34
CA VAL A 107 7.63 24.65 2.10
C VAL A 107 8.33 25.39 0.97
N SER A 108 8.77 24.65 -0.04
CA SER A 108 9.43 25.21 -1.21
C SER A 108 8.41 25.80 -2.19
N SER A 109 8.88 26.62 -3.14
CA SER A 109 8.07 27.11 -4.25
C SER A 109 7.90 26.10 -5.41
N ARG A 110 8.48 24.92 -5.27
CA ARG A 110 8.31 23.85 -6.28
C ARG A 110 7.06 23.07 -5.95
N GLU A 111 6.21 22.91 -6.96
CA GLU A 111 5.06 22.02 -6.90
C GLU A 111 5.42 20.69 -7.58
N LEU A 112 5.04 19.59 -6.96
CA LEU A 112 5.11 18.27 -7.60
C LEU A 112 3.90 18.09 -8.50
N PRO A 113 4.08 17.51 -9.69
CA PRO A 113 2.94 17.15 -10.54
C PRO A 113 2.06 16.11 -9.83
N ALA A 114 0.84 15.96 -10.29
CA ALA A 114 -0.04 14.90 -9.80
C ALA A 114 0.60 13.51 -9.99
N PRO A 115 0.35 12.53 -9.11
CA PRO A 115 0.94 11.18 -9.23
C PRO A 115 0.70 10.51 -10.58
N SER A 116 -0.44 10.76 -11.22
CA SER A 116 -0.76 10.29 -12.57
C SER A 116 0.18 10.81 -13.65
N GLU A 117 0.82 11.97 -13.41
CA GLU A 117 1.72 12.67 -14.33
C GLU A 117 3.21 12.39 -14.05
N TRP A 118 3.52 11.67 -12.97
CA TRP A 118 4.91 11.35 -12.66
C TRP A 118 5.54 10.52 -13.77
N ALA A 119 6.74 10.92 -14.18
CA ALA A 119 7.54 10.15 -15.14
C ALA A 119 8.07 8.83 -14.57
N TYR A 120 8.07 8.70 -13.25
CA TYR A 120 8.47 7.47 -12.57
C TYR A 120 7.55 6.30 -12.92
N HIS A 121 8.14 5.19 -13.35
CA HIS A 121 7.43 3.99 -13.76
C HIS A 121 7.29 3.04 -12.56
N LEU A 122 6.19 3.17 -11.83
CA LEU A 122 5.87 2.30 -10.71
C LEU A 122 5.07 1.09 -11.20
N ASP A 123 5.58 -0.10 -10.91
CA ASP A 123 4.93 -1.39 -11.18
C ASP A 123 4.92 -2.26 -9.92
N LEU A 124 3.98 -2.02 -9.05
CA LEU A 124 3.68 -2.89 -7.92
C LEU A 124 2.61 -3.89 -8.34
N TRP A 125 2.90 -5.17 -8.22
CA TRP A 125 1.99 -6.24 -8.60
C TRP A 125 0.79 -6.30 -7.66
N GLN A 126 -0.39 -6.39 -8.25
CA GLN A 126 -1.62 -6.46 -7.48
C GLN A 126 -2.07 -7.91 -7.32
N SER A 127 -2.56 -8.26 -6.13
CA SER A 127 -3.12 -9.57 -5.83
C SER A 127 -4.61 -9.48 -5.46
N PRO A 128 -5.52 -9.50 -6.43
CA PRO A 128 -6.96 -9.49 -6.15
C PRO A 128 -7.39 -10.73 -5.34
N TYR A 129 -6.75 -11.87 -5.55
CA TYR A 129 -7.06 -13.12 -4.87
C TYR A 129 -6.80 -13.04 -3.36
N ALA A 130 -5.69 -12.43 -2.95
CA ALA A 130 -5.38 -12.22 -1.53
C ALA A 130 -6.42 -11.31 -0.84
N VAL A 131 -6.92 -10.30 -1.55
CA VAL A 131 -7.97 -9.41 -1.02
C VAL A 131 -9.27 -10.18 -0.80
N ALA A 132 -9.69 -11.00 -1.78
CA ALA A 132 -10.90 -11.82 -1.64
C ALA A 132 -10.81 -12.78 -0.44
N ARG A 133 -9.66 -13.44 -0.26
CA ARG A 133 -9.43 -14.36 0.86
C ARG A 133 -9.44 -13.60 2.20
N TYR A 134 -8.74 -12.49 2.29
CA TYR A 134 -8.65 -11.72 3.53
C TYR A 134 -10.01 -11.19 4.00
N TYR A 135 -10.79 -10.64 3.09
CA TYR A 135 -12.13 -10.11 3.39
C TYR A 135 -13.24 -11.16 3.34
N GLN A 136 -12.93 -12.41 2.95
CA GLN A 136 -13.88 -13.52 2.82
C GLN A 136 -15.07 -13.18 1.92
N VAL A 137 -14.78 -12.56 0.79
CA VAL A 137 -15.78 -12.18 -0.22
C VAL A 137 -15.64 -13.02 -1.49
N PRO A 138 -16.73 -13.28 -2.23
CA PRO A 138 -16.65 -14.04 -3.48
C PRO A 138 -15.80 -13.29 -4.50
N LEU A 139 -14.87 -14.00 -5.14
CA LEU A 139 -14.03 -13.46 -6.22
C LEU A 139 -14.89 -12.78 -7.29
N TRP A 140 -14.43 -11.60 -7.71
CA TRP A 140 -15.02 -10.80 -8.77
C TRP A 140 -16.46 -10.33 -8.52
N SER A 141 -16.98 -10.48 -7.29
CA SER A 141 -18.26 -9.89 -6.87
C SER A 141 -18.14 -8.37 -6.71
N GLN A 142 -19.26 -7.69 -6.50
CA GLN A 142 -19.23 -6.25 -6.20
C GLN A 142 -18.55 -5.97 -4.87
N GLU A 143 -18.81 -6.81 -3.86
CA GLU A 143 -18.19 -6.73 -2.54
C GLU A 143 -16.66 -6.85 -2.62
N HIS A 144 -16.16 -7.70 -3.51
CA HIS A 144 -14.72 -7.83 -3.76
C HIS A 144 -14.15 -6.56 -4.38
N LEU A 145 -14.78 -5.99 -5.39
CA LEU A 145 -14.35 -4.72 -6.00
C LEU A 145 -14.37 -3.58 -4.98
N ASP A 146 -15.39 -3.54 -4.12
CA ASP A 146 -15.51 -2.52 -3.08
C ASP A 146 -14.40 -2.66 -2.02
N ALA A 147 -14.06 -3.88 -1.63
CA ALA A 147 -12.94 -4.16 -0.72
C ALA A 147 -11.58 -3.78 -1.34
N MET A 148 -11.39 -3.98 -2.64
CA MET A 148 -10.17 -3.62 -3.36
C MET A 148 -10.01 -2.11 -3.57
N ARG A 149 -11.11 -1.39 -3.74
CA ARG A 149 -11.09 0.03 -4.15
C ARG A 149 -10.17 0.92 -3.33
N PRO A 150 -10.22 0.95 -1.98
CA PRO A 150 -9.31 1.78 -1.20
C PRO A 150 -7.84 1.41 -1.39
N LEU A 151 -7.53 0.12 -1.52
CA LEU A 151 -6.16 -0.37 -1.70
C LEU A 151 -5.61 0.05 -3.08
N MET A 152 -6.40 -0.16 -4.14
CA MET A 152 -5.99 0.19 -5.50
C MET A 152 -5.93 1.71 -5.69
N LYS A 153 -6.80 2.46 -4.99
CA LYS A 153 -6.71 3.93 -4.97
C LYS A 153 -5.42 4.41 -4.31
N MET A 154 -4.96 3.78 -3.23
CA MET A 154 -3.66 4.09 -2.62
C MET A 154 -2.51 3.86 -3.59
N LEU A 155 -2.55 2.79 -4.38
CA LEU A 155 -1.55 2.54 -5.42
C LEU A 155 -1.59 3.62 -6.52
N ALA A 156 -2.77 4.01 -6.97
CA ALA A 156 -2.95 5.09 -7.94
C ALA A 156 -2.35 6.40 -7.41
N ASP A 157 -2.62 6.75 -6.14
CA ASP A 157 -2.11 7.94 -5.49
C ASP A 157 -0.59 7.88 -5.23
N ALA A 158 0.01 6.69 -5.23
CA ALA A 158 1.45 6.48 -5.24
C ALA A 158 2.07 6.54 -6.64
N GLY A 159 1.28 6.74 -7.69
CA GLY A 159 1.74 6.84 -9.08
C GLY A 159 1.85 5.50 -9.82
N GLN A 160 1.15 4.46 -9.36
CA GLN A 160 1.06 3.17 -10.08
C GLN A 160 0.63 3.39 -11.53
N LYS A 161 1.33 2.73 -12.47
CA LYS A 161 1.06 2.87 -13.91
C LYS A 161 0.45 1.61 -14.53
N ILE A 162 0.65 0.47 -13.89
CA ILE A 162 0.53 -0.84 -14.52
C ILE A 162 -0.58 -1.65 -13.84
N ILE A 163 -1.41 -2.26 -14.66
CA ILE A 163 -2.39 -3.26 -14.26
C ILE A 163 -1.75 -4.63 -14.45
N THR A 164 -1.61 -5.41 -13.39
CA THR A 164 -1.16 -6.80 -13.46
C THR A 164 -2.34 -7.70 -13.81
N ALA A 165 -2.29 -8.39 -14.93
CA ALA A 165 -3.31 -9.35 -15.36
C ALA A 165 -2.70 -10.70 -15.64
N THR A 166 -3.42 -11.80 -15.32
CA THR A 166 -2.98 -13.17 -15.55
C THR A 166 -3.79 -13.82 -16.64
N LEU A 167 -3.11 -14.33 -17.68
CA LEU A 167 -3.72 -15.03 -18.80
C LEU A 167 -3.56 -16.56 -18.71
N MET A 168 -2.87 -17.04 -17.69
CA MET A 168 -2.67 -18.45 -17.41
C MET A 168 -2.82 -18.73 -15.92
N HIS A 169 -3.06 -19.99 -15.58
CA HIS A 169 -3.16 -20.45 -14.21
C HIS A 169 -1.77 -20.54 -13.56
N LYS A 170 -1.64 -20.04 -12.34
CA LYS A 170 -0.42 -20.09 -11.51
C LYS A 170 0.84 -19.55 -12.20
N PRO A 171 0.86 -18.34 -12.72
CA PRO A 171 2.01 -17.82 -13.46
C PRO A 171 3.30 -17.75 -12.63
N TRP A 172 3.19 -17.72 -11.30
CA TRP A 172 4.34 -17.69 -10.36
C TRP A 172 4.57 -19.03 -9.64
N ASN A 173 4.02 -20.12 -10.14
CA ASN A 173 4.27 -21.48 -9.69
C ASN A 173 4.21 -21.68 -8.15
N GLY A 174 3.27 -21.02 -7.49
CA GLY A 174 3.04 -21.18 -6.05
C GLY A 174 3.95 -20.34 -5.14
N GLN A 175 4.58 -19.28 -5.65
CA GLN A 175 5.31 -18.30 -4.82
C GLN A 175 4.37 -17.44 -3.95
N THR A 176 3.07 -17.45 -4.24
CA THR A 176 2.04 -16.74 -3.50
C THR A 176 1.13 -17.71 -2.76
N GLU A 177 0.64 -17.30 -1.58
CA GLU A 177 -0.35 -18.08 -0.80
C GLU A 177 -1.59 -18.35 -1.65
N ASP A 178 -2.11 -17.33 -2.31
CA ASP A 178 -3.25 -17.45 -3.22
C ASP A 178 -2.74 -17.73 -4.63
N TYR A 179 -3.22 -18.82 -5.22
CA TYR A 179 -2.95 -19.08 -6.62
C TYR A 179 -3.71 -18.09 -7.49
N PHE A 180 -2.98 -17.42 -8.36
CA PHE A 180 -3.60 -16.58 -9.38
C PHE A 180 -4.17 -17.48 -10.47
N ASP A 181 -5.46 -17.35 -10.72
CA ASP A 181 -6.11 -18.02 -11.82
C ASP A 181 -6.03 -17.18 -13.09
N THR A 182 -6.34 -17.77 -14.23
CA THR A 182 -6.47 -17.02 -15.47
C THR A 182 -7.67 -16.08 -15.42
N MET A 183 -7.48 -14.84 -15.86
CA MET A 183 -8.57 -13.88 -16.03
C MET A 183 -9.28 -14.01 -17.38
N VAL A 184 -8.78 -14.90 -18.25
CA VAL A 184 -9.38 -15.24 -19.54
C VAL A 184 -9.72 -16.71 -19.54
N THR A 185 -10.98 -17.07 -19.79
CA THR A 185 -11.38 -18.48 -19.91
C THR A 185 -11.06 -18.98 -21.31
N TRP A 186 -10.24 -20.01 -21.40
CA TRP A 186 -9.80 -20.64 -22.62
C TRP A 186 -10.68 -21.87 -22.92
N MET A 187 -11.41 -21.86 -24.01
CA MET A 187 -12.32 -22.93 -24.38
C MET A 187 -11.91 -23.55 -25.71
N LYS A 188 -11.49 -24.83 -25.70
CA LYS A 188 -11.22 -25.57 -26.91
C LYS A 188 -12.51 -26.19 -27.41
N ARG A 189 -12.88 -25.94 -28.66
CA ARG A 189 -14.06 -26.50 -29.31
C ARG A 189 -13.78 -27.88 -29.89
N ALA A 190 -14.84 -28.61 -30.18
CA ALA A 190 -14.73 -29.96 -30.74
C ALA A 190 -14.05 -30.00 -32.12
N ASP A 191 -14.14 -28.94 -32.89
CA ASP A 191 -13.47 -28.76 -34.18
C ASP A 191 -11.99 -28.40 -34.08
N GLY A 192 -11.45 -28.30 -32.83
CA GLY A 192 -10.05 -27.94 -32.57
C GLY A 192 -9.78 -26.43 -32.47
N THR A 193 -10.75 -25.61 -32.78
CA THR A 193 -10.63 -24.14 -32.63
C THR A 193 -10.73 -23.70 -31.18
N TRP A 194 -10.28 -22.49 -30.89
CA TRP A 194 -10.35 -21.90 -29.56
C TRP A 194 -11.32 -20.72 -29.54
N SER A 195 -12.00 -20.57 -28.41
CA SER A 195 -12.73 -19.34 -28.05
C SER A 195 -12.31 -18.89 -26.67
N PHE A 196 -12.46 -17.59 -26.44
CA PHE A 196 -11.98 -16.94 -25.22
C PHE A 196 -13.11 -16.12 -24.61
N ASP A 197 -13.22 -16.16 -23.28
CA ASP A 197 -14.11 -15.29 -22.55
C ASP A 197 -13.25 -14.34 -21.70
N TYR A 198 -13.39 -13.05 -21.95
CA TYR A 198 -12.65 -11.96 -21.32
C TYR A 198 -13.42 -11.28 -20.18
N THR A 199 -14.58 -11.80 -19.78
CA THR A 199 -15.46 -11.15 -18.80
C THR A 199 -14.72 -10.73 -17.52
N ILE A 200 -13.87 -11.59 -16.96
CA ILE A 200 -13.11 -11.28 -15.75
C ILE A 200 -11.96 -10.30 -16.05
N PHE A 201 -11.27 -10.50 -17.17
CA PHE A 201 -10.20 -9.62 -17.60
C PHE A 201 -10.70 -8.19 -17.80
N ASP A 202 -11.79 -8.01 -18.55
CA ASP A 202 -12.38 -6.70 -18.81
C ASP A 202 -12.84 -6.05 -17.51
N ARG A 203 -13.55 -6.79 -16.66
CA ARG A 203 -14.01 -6.30 -15.36
C ARG A 203 -12.87 -5.82 -14.47
N TRP A 204 -11.75 -6.55 -14.45
CA TRP A 204 -10.55 -6.19 -13.70
C TRP A 204 -9.90 -4.92 -14.25
N VAL A 205 -9.68 -4.86 -15.56
CA VAL A 205 -9.07 -3.71 -16.24
C VAL A 205 -9.92 -2.46 -16.07
N GLU A 206 -11.23 -2.55 -16.31
CA GLU A 206 -12.16 -1.42 -16.11
C GLU A 206 -12.18 -0.91 -14.67
N PHE A 207 -12.18 -1.84 -13.71
CA PHE A 207 -12.07 -1.49 -12.30
C PHE A 207 -10.77 -0.72 -12.01
N MET A 208 -9.61 -1.21 -12.46
CA MET A 208 -8.32 -0.55 -12.23
C MET A 208 -8.26 0.83 -12.91
N MET A 209 -8.78 0.95 -14.12
CA MET A 209 -8.91 2.25 -14.80
C MET A 209 -9.80 3.20 -14.01
N SER A 210 -10.90 2.72 -13.42
CA SER A 210 -11.82 3.51 -12.61
C SER A 210 -11.20 4.12 -11.35
N VAL A 211 -10.11 3.55 -10.86
CA VAL A 211 -9.36 4.06 -9.69
C VAL A 211 -8.13 4.90 -10.09
N GLY A 212 -7.86 5.04 -11.40
CA GLY A 212 -6.81 5.90 -11.93
C GLY A 212 -5.53 5.19 -12.35
N ILE A 213 -5.55 3.87 -12.54
CA ILE A 213 -4.42 3.08 -13.06
C ILE A 213 -4.76 2.65 -14.48
N ASP A 214 -4.23 3.35 -15.49
CA ASP A 214 -4.73 3.27 -16.87
C ASP A 214 -3.64 3.35 -17.97
N LYS A 215 -2.35 3.22 -17.61
CA LYS A 215 -1.27 3.47 -18.59
C LYS A 215 -0.80 2.20 -19.30
N GLN A 216 -0.81 1.07 -18.63
CA GLN A 216 -0.27 -0.17 -19.19
C GLN A 216 -0.93 -1.39 -18.54
N ILE A 217 -1.06 -2.47 -19.31
CA ILE A 217 -1.48 -3.78 -18.81
C ILE A 217 -0.30 -4.73 -19.02
N ASN A 218 0.19 -5.32 -17.93
CA ASN A 218 1.14 -6.41 -17.97
C ASN A 218 0.42 -7.75 -17.91
N CYS A 219 0.43 -8.48 -19.02
CA CYS A 219 -0.22 -9.77 -19.16
C CYS A 219 0.78 -10.91 -18.93
N TYR A 220 0.62 -11.63 -17.83
CA TYR A 220 1.41 -12.82 -17.55
C TYR A 220 0.79 -14.02 -18.28
N SER A 221 1.42 -14.43 -19.39
CA SER A 221 0.78 -15.34 -20.32
C SER A 221 1.56 -16.62 -20.68
N MET A 222 2.87 -16.59 -20.82
CA MET A 222 3.53 -17.63 -21.60
C MET A 222 4.76 -18.26 -20.97
N VAL A 223 5.19 -17.82 -19.82
CA VAL A 223 6.41 -18.37 -19.22
C VAL A 223 6.13 -18.76 -17.79
N PRO A 224 6.39 -20.03 -17.43
CA PRO A 224 6.37 -20.45 -16.05
C PRO A 224 7.56 -19.88 -15.28
#